data_14680a3135842754471de331dee03299
#
_entry.id   14680a3135842754471de331dee03299
#
_cell.length_a   1.000
_cell.length_b   1.000
_cell.length_c   1.000
_cell.angle_alpha   90.00
_cell.angle_beta   90.00
_cell.angle_gamma   90.00
#
_symmetry.space_group_name_H-M   'P 1'
#
loop_
_entity.id
_entity.type
_entity.pdbx_description
1 polymer ?
#
loop_
_entity_poly.entity_id
_entity_poly.type
_entity_poly.pdbx_seq_one_letter_code
_entity_poly.pdbx_strand_id
1 'polypeptide(L)'
;FSCPNRDGRISTGGCTFCSNEAFNPSYCRPEKSIKQQIEEGIEFHQRRYRRASKYLAYFQPFSNTYKPLEELKSIYEQALQPIDSHRTSPARNDMGCPKPEIIGIVIGTRPDLIDEDILRYLNEIQKTHYVMLEYGVESVYDETLKRVNRGHDFATAEKAIRMTAEYGIPCGAHFIFGLPGETKAMMLDAADIISRLPLTTVKFHQLQIFKGTKMTEEYRQYPEHFHLFDLEEYIDFVIDFAERLRPDIVIERFAGEVPPRYLVSEPWMKLRYDQVLARIEKRMEERDTWQGKAYKKAHPN
;
A
#
# COMPACT_ATOMS: atom_id res chain seq x y z
N PHE A 1 13.94 8.86 -3.87
CA PHE A 1 12.67 9.27 -4.52
C PHE A 1 12.09 10.52 -3.85
N SER A 2 11.17 11.21 -4.56
CA SER A 2 10.42 12.39 -4.12
C SER A 2 8.93 12.21 -4.41
N CYS A 3 8.16 13.26 -4.21
CA CYS A 3 6.73 13.27 -4.57
C CYS A 3 6.38 14.64 -5.16
N PRO A 4 5.77 14.70 -6.37
CA PRO A 4 5.44 15.95 -7.04
C PRO A 4 4.41 16.79 -6.28
N ASN A 5 3.71 16.19 -5.32
CA ASN A 5 2.79 16.86 -4.40
C ASN A 5 3.53 17.55 -3.22
N ARG A 6 4.88 17.38 -3.13
CA ARG A 6 5.72 17.98 -2.09
C ARG A 6 6.75 18.96 -2.63
N ASP A 7 7.31 18.68 -3.82
CA ASP A 7 8.39 19.46 -4.41
C ASP A 7 7.94 20.65 -5.26
N GLY A 8 6.63 20.90 -5.34
CA GLY A 8 6.04 22.04 -6.02
C GLY A 8 5.62 21.81 -7.46
N ARG A 9 5.83 20.61 -8.02
CA ARG A 9 5.41 20.32 -9.42
C ARG A 9 3.88 20.27 -9.57
N ILE A 10 3.17 19.65 -8.63
CA ILE A 10 1.70 19.60 -8.58
C ILE A 10 1.21 20.49 -7.45
N SER A 11 1.76 20.34 -6.25
CA SER A 11 1.41 21.07 -5.05
C SER A 11 2.58 21.11 -4.07
N THR A 12 2.44 21.84 -2.98
CA THR A 12 3.42 21.90 -1.90
C THR A 12 2.89 21.26 -0.63
N GLY A 13 3.77 20.67 0.19
CA GLY A 13 3.45 20.09 1.49
C GLY A 13 2.88 18.68 1.48
N GLY A 14 2.52 18.13 0.31
CA GLY A 14 2.01 16.76 0.19
C GLY A 14 0.53 16.62 0.52
N CYS A 15 0.03 15.38 0.51
CA CYS A 15 -1.31 15.06 1.01
C CYS A 15 -1.40 15.42 2.49
N THR A 16 -2.58 15.89 2.94
CA THR A 16 -2.76 16.41 4.32
C THR A 16 -2.50 15.35 5.38
N PHE A 17 -2.70 14.08 5.08
CA PHE A 17 -2.51 12.93 5.97
C PHE A 17 -1.10 12.33 5.93
N CYS A 18 -0.24 12.69 4.96
CA CYS A 18 0.95 11.93 4.64
C CYS A 18 2.14 12.20 5.56
N SER A 19 2.66 11.14 6.20
CA SER A 19 3.92 11.13 6.95
C SER A 19 4.82 10.00 6.44
N ASN A 20 5.80 10.32 5.58
CA ASN A 20 6.73 9.31 5.04
C ASN A 20 7.63 8.67 6.11
N GLU A 21 7.97 9.42 7.16
CA GLU A 21 8.82 8.91 8.25
C GLU A 21 8.18 7.77 9.01
N ALA A 22 6.85 7.78 9.13
CA ALA A 22 6.10 6.76 9.85
C ALA A 22 6.13 5.38 9.16
N PHE A 23 6.40 5.36 7.85
CA PHE A 23 6.39 4.16 7.02
C PHE A 23 7.78 3.70 6.57
N ASN A 24 8.83 4.43 6.94
CA ASN A 24 10.19 4.11 6.50
C ASN A 24 10.87 3.15 7.50
N PRO A 25 11.24 1.91 7.08
CA PRO A 25 11.95 0.99 7.97
C PRO A 25 13.32 1.54 8.38
N SER A 26 13.81 1.14 9.53
CA SER A 26 15.08 1.63 10.08
C SER A 26 16.31 1.32 9.22
N TYR A 27 16.23 0.28 8.37
CA TYR A 27 17.28 -0.09 7.43
C TYR A 27 17.23 0.71 6.11
N CYS A 28 16.11 1.37 5.79
CA CYS A 28 15.98 2.22 4.61
C CYS A 28 16.41 3.65 4.94
N ARG A 29 17.60 4.05 4.48
CA ARG A 29 18.15 5.40 4.65
C ARG A 29 18.72 5.92 3.34
N PRO A 30 18.59 7.23 3.05
CA PRO A 30 19.07 7.83 1.79
C PRO A 30 20.58 7.65 1.53
N GLU A 31 21.39 7.54 2.58
CA GLU A 31 22.85 7.40 2.51
C GLU A 31 23.29 6.01 2.08
N LYS A 32 22.38 5.02 2.13
CA LYS A 32 22.69 3.63 1.79
C LYS A 32 22.37 3.33 0.33
N SER A 33 23.19 2.50 -0.31
CA SER A 33 22.83 1.96 -1.63
C SER A 33 21.59 1.08 -1.57
N ILE A 34 20.91 0.90 -2.69
CA ILE A 34 19.73 0.00 -2.79
C ILE A 34 20.11 -1.42 -2.35
N LYS A 35 21.25 -1.93 -2.81
CA LYS A 35 21.76 -3.25 -2.42
C LYS A 35 21.92 -3.37 -0.90
N GLN A 36 22.54 -2.37 -0.26
CA GLN A 36 22.73 -2.37 1.20
C GLN A 36 21.40 -2.36 1.96
N GLN A 37 20.41 -1.55 1.50
CA GLN A 37 19.09 -1.52 2.12
C GLN A 37 18.38 -2.87 2.01
N ILE A 38 18.51 -3.57 0.89
CA ILE A 38 17.94 -4.90 0.67
C ILE A 38 18.61 -5.94 1.57
N GLU A 39 19.95 -5.97 1.62
CA GLU A 39 20.70 -6.90 2.46
C GLU A 39 20.34 -6.75 3.93
N GLU A 40 20.32 -5.53 4.45
CA GLU A 40 19.90 -5.24 5.83
C GLU A 40 18.42 -5.55 6.08
N GLY A 41 17.54 -5.29 5.10
CA GLY A 41 16.13 -5.64 5.15
C GLY A 41 15.91 -7.15 5.25
N ILE A 42 16.64 -7.93 4.47
CA ILE A 42 16.61 -9.40 4.54
C ILE A 42 17.09 -9.86 5.91
N GLU A 43 18.21 -9.36 6.41
CA GLU A 43 18.71 -9.70 7.74
C GLU A 43 17.69 -9.40 8.84
N PHE A 44 17.04 -8.23 8.76
CA PHE A 44 15.99 -7.83 9.69
C PHE A 44 14.80 -8.81 9.66
N HIS A 45 14.32 -9.18 8.49
CA HIS A 45 13.17 -10.06 8.32
C HIS A 45 13.49 -11.52 8.59
N GLN A 46 14.71 -11.99 8.35
CA GLN A 46 15.14 -13.37 8.66
C GLN A 46 15.02 -13.72 10.14
N ARG A 47 15.22 -12.75 11.04
CA ARG A 47 15.04 -12.95 12.48
C ARG A 47 13.58 -13.27 12.83
N ARG A 48 12.63 -12.74 12.06
CA ARG A 48 11.18 -12.90 12.26
C ARG A 48 10.61 -14.06 11.45
N TYR A 49 11.08 -14.22 10.20
CA TYR A 49 10.58 -15.20 9.23
C TYR A 49 11.70 -16.19 8.85
N ARG A 50 12.05 -17.07 9.78
CA ARG A 50 13.20 -17.98 9.66
C ARG A 50 13.18 -18.91 8.45
N ARG A 51 12.00 -19.22 7.89
CA ARG A 51 11.82 -20.12 6.74
C ARG A 51 11.76 -19.39 5.39
N ALA A 52 11.69 -18.07 5.39
CA ALA A 52 11.63 -17.31 4.14
C ALA A 52 12.97 -17.36 3.42
N SER A 53 12.96 -17.73 2.16
CA SER A 53 14.14 -17.73 1.28
C SER A 53 13.92 -16.88 0.03
N LYS A 54 12.67 -16.58 -0.34
CA LYS A 54 12.30 -15.73 -1.46
C LYS A 54 11.75 -14.42 -0.96
N TYR A 55 12.21 -13.32 -1.54
CA TYR A 55 11.86 -11.97 -1.14
C TYR A 55 11.47 -11.13 -2.34
N LEU A 56 10.57 -10.17 -2.13
CA LEU A 56 10.27 -9.10 -3.05
C LEU A 56 10.90 -7.80 -2.53
N ALA A 57 11.62 -7.08 -3.38
CA ALA A 57 12.10 -5.75 -3.04
C ALA A 57 10.93 -4.76 -3.16
N TYR A 58 10.50 -4.21 -2.02
CA TYR A 58 9.31 -3.34 -1.97
C TYR A 58 9.70 -1.87 -1.84
N PHE A 59 9.41 -1.10 -2.89
CA PHE A 59 9.54 0.35 -2.92
C PHE A 59 8.25 0.98 -2.44
N GLN A 60 8.17 1.34 -1.16
CA GLN A 60 6.93 1.79 -0.53
C GLN A 60 6.82 3.32 -0.33
N PRO A 61 7.76 4.01 0.37
CA PRO A 61 7.61 5.43 0.65
C PRO A 61 7.83 6.29 -0.60
N PHE A 62 7.19 7.44 -0.64
CA PHE A 62 7.22 8.39 -1.76
C PHE A 62 6.50 7.89 -3.03
N SER A 63 6.92 8.40 -4.19
CA SER A 63 6.40 8.04 -5.50
C SER A 63 7.53 7.40 -6.29
N ASN A 64 7.54 6.07 -6.33
CA ASN A 64 8.72 5.33 -6.78
C ASN A 64 8.84 5.16 -8.30
N THR A 65 7.99 5.84 -9.07
CA THR A 65 8.12 6.04 -10.52
C THR A 65 8.46 7.49 -10.88
N TYR A 66 8.68 8.36 -9.88
CA TYR A 66 8.93 9.79 -10.10
C TYR A 66 10.43 10.06 -10.30
N LYS A 67 10.94 9.62 -11.43
CA LYS A 67 12.30 9.84 -11.93
C LYS A 67 12.36 9.62 -13.46
N PRO A 68 13.38 10.14 -14.15
CA PRO A 68 13.65 9.74 -15.53
C PRO A 68 13.78 8.22 -15.67
N LEU A 69 13.30 7.66 -16.78
CA LEU A 69 13.25 6.20 -17.01
C LEU A 69 14.62 5.52 -16.82
N GLU A 70 15.70 6.13 -17.30
CA GLU A 70 17.05 5.56 -17.17
C GLU A 70 17.52 5.47 -15.71
N GLU A 71 17.12 6.43 -14.86
CA GLU A 71 17.38 6.33 -13.42
C GLU A 71 16.54 5.23 -12.77
N LEU A 72 15.26 5.08 -13.18
CA LEU A 72 14.39 4.00 -12.70
C LEU A 72 14.96 2.63 -13.06
N LYS A 73 15.42 2.45 -14.31
CA LYS A 73 16.11 1.22 -14.75
C LYS A 73 17.28 0.89 -13.84
N SER A 74 18.18 1.83 -13.63
CA SER A 74 19.35 1.63 -12.76
C SER A 74 18.95 1.23 -11.32
N ILE A 75 17.92 1.85 -10.76
CA ILE A 75 17.45 1.57 -9.38
C ILE A 75 16.84 0.16 -9.28
N TYR A 76 15.95 -0.19 -10.22
CA TYR A 76 15.25 -1.48 -10.17
C TYR A 76 16.19 -2.64 -10.52
N GLU A 77 17.12 -2.45 -11.46
CA GLU A 77 18.17 -3.44 -11.76
C GLU A 77 19.08 -3.70 -10.56
N GLN A 78 19.46 -2.65 -9.82
CA GLN A 78 20.21 -2.82 -8.57
C GLN A 78 19.44 -3.62 -7.53
N ALA A 79 18.10 -3.44 -7.46
CA ALA A 79 17.26 -4.17 -6.53
C ALA A 79 17.10 -5.66 -6.89
N LEU A 80 17.23 -6.00 -8.16
CA LEU A 80 17.13 -7.38 -8.67
C LEU A 80 18.47 -8.13 -8.73
N GLN A 81 19.58 -7.47 -8.37
CA GLN A 81 20.88 -8.13 -8.36
C GLN A 81 20.96 -9.25 -7.32
N PRO A 82 21.72 -10.31 -7.60
CA PRO A 82 21.97 -11.38 -6.62
C PRO A 82 22.53 -10.84 -5.31
N ILE A 83 22.10 -11.43 -4.22
CA ILE A 83 22.55 -11.07 -2.86
C ILE A 83 23.90 -11.73 -2.60
N ASP A 84 24.87 -10.96 -2.08
CA ASP A 84 26.17 -11.50 -1.67
C ASP A 84 26.02 -12.41 -0.44
N SER A 85 26.22 -13.71 -0.65
CA SER A 85 26.09 -14.73 0.39
C SER A 85 27.08 -14.58 1.57
N HIS A 86 28.13 -13.78 1.43
CA HIS A 86 29.13 -13.55 2.47
C HIS A 86 28.67 -12.60 3.60
N ARG A 87 27.59 -11.83 3.38
CA ARG A 87 27.03 -10.90 4.38
C ARG A 87 25.80 -11.43 5.13
N THR A 88 25.18 -12.48 4.63
CA THR A 88 24.12 -13.17 5.39
C THR A 88 24.73 -14.01 6.49
N SER A 89 24.20 -13.90 7.72
CA SER A 89 24.76 -14.49 8.96
C SER A 89 25.36 -15.89 8.78
N PRO A 90 26.65 -16.12 9.19
CA PRO A 90 27.33 -17.42 9.09
C PRO A 90 26.56 -18.59 9.69
N ALA A 91 25.78 -18.34 10.75
CA ALA A 91 24.97 -19.34 11.44
C ALA A 91 23.89 -20.00 10.56
N ARG A 92 23.61 -19.48 9.37
CA ARG A 92 22.60 -20.01 8.47
C ARG A 92 23.16 -21.01 7.45
N ASN A 93 24.43 -20.86 7.09
CA ASN A 93 25.10 -21.79 6.18
C ASN A 93 25.27 -23.17 6.83
N ASP A 94 25.41 -23.22 8.17
CA ASP A 94 25.57 -24.47 8.91
C ASP A 94 24.23 -25.24 9.12
N MET A 95 23.09 -24.59 8.93
CA MET A 95 21.76 -25.21 9.15
C MET A 95 21.06 -25.67 7.87
N GLY A 96 21.72 -25.66 6.71
CA GLY A 96 21.11 -26.09 5.43
C GLY A 96 19.95 -25.20 4.95
N CYS A 97 19.84 -23.97 5.43
CA CYS A 97 18.79 -23.04 4.97
C CYS A 97 19.11 -22.55 3.54
N PRO A 98 18.10 -22.47 2.65
CA PRO A 98 18.32 -21.96 1.30
C PRO A 98 18.80 -20.52 1.32
N LYS A 99 19.67 -20.16 0.36
CA LYS A 99 20.16 -18.79 0.20
C LYS A 99 18.97 -17.85 -0.08
N PRO A 100 18.97 -16.63 0.47
CA PRO A 100 17.95 -15.65 0.16
C PRO A 100 18.05 -15.22 -1.31
N GLU A 101 16.90 -15.12 -1.96
CA GLU A 101 16.75 -14.74 -3.37
C GLU A 101 15.75 -13.59 -3.50
N ILE A 102 16.07 -12.57 -4.27
CA ILE A 102 15.09 -11.56 -4.71
C ILE A 102 14.42 -12.09 -5.97
N ILE A 103 13.14 -12.40 -5.87
CA ILE A 103 12.36 -12.97 -6.98
C ILE A 103 11.60 -11.90 -7.77
N GLY A 104 11.63 -10.64 -7.34
CA GLY A 104 10.94 -9.55 -8.01
C GLY A 104 10.86 -8.27 -7.21
N ILE A 105 10.10 -7.33 -7.74
CA ILE A 105 9.87 -6.00 -7.17
C ILE A 105 8.39 -5.68 -7.03
N VAL A 106 8.06 -4.92 -5.98
CA VAL A 106 6.75 -4.28 -5.80
C VAL A 106 6.99 -2.78 -5.71
N ILE A 107 6.29 -2.00 -6.52
CA ILE A 107 6.51 -0.56 -6.67
C ILE A 107 5.26 0.19 -6.25
N GLY A 108 5.29 0.78 -5.06
CA GLY A 108 4.27 1.71 -4.59
C GLY A 108 4.47 3.08 -5.24
N THR A 109 3.44 3.62 -5.89
CA THR A 109 3.51 4.92 -6.55
C THR A 109 2.17 5.64 -6.61
N ARG A 110 2.17 6.83 -7.19
CA ARG A 110 0.97 7.60 -7.51
C ARG A 110 0.47 7.21 -8.91
N PRO A 111 -0.85 7.17 -9.13
CA PRO A 111 -1.39 6.81 -10.45
C PRO A 111 -1.08 7.84 -11.55
N ASP A 112 -0.86 9.11 -11.21
CA ASP A 112 -0.50 10.18 -12.15
C ASP A 112 0.99 10.20 -12.54
N LEU A 113 1.77 9.20 -12.12
CA LEU A 113 3.21 9.07 -12.37
C LEU A 113 3.57 7.78 -13.10
N ILE A 114 2.66 7.27 -13.90
CA ILE A 114 2.90 6.11 -14.75
C ILE A 114 2.65 6.48 -16.20
N ASP A 115 3.49 6.01 -17.10
CA ASP A 115 3.36 6.15 -18.53
C ASP A 115 3.68 4.83 -19.25
N GLU A 116 3.48 4.81 -20.56
CA GLU A 116 3.71 3.62 -21.39
C GLU A 116 5.17 3.17 -21.42
N ASP A 117 6.12 4.12 -21.34
CA ASP A 117 7.54 3.77 -21.40
C ASP A 117 7.97 3.03 -20.12
N ILE A 118 7.49 3.49 -18.96
CA ILE A 118 7.68 2.80 -17.68
C ILE A 118 7.01 1.42 -17.71
N LEU A 119 5.75 1.33 -18.17
CA LEU A 119 5.03 0.04 -18.23
C LEU A 119 5.70 -0.95 -19.18
N ARG A 120 6.16 -0.50 -20.32
CA ARG A 120 6.90 -1.31 -21.29
C ARG A 120 8.18 -1.88 -20.69
N TYR A 121 8.93 -1.04 -19.96
CA TYR A 121 10.13 -1.49 -19.26
C TYR A 121 9.80 -2.49 -18.13
N LEU A 122 8.78 -2.24 -17.33
CA LEU A 122 8.38 -3.16 -16.28
C LEU A 122 7.88 -4.50 -16.83
N ASN A 123 7.19 -4.49 -17.97
CA ASN A 123 6.80 -5.72 -18.69
C ASN A 123 8.02 -6.52 -19.18
N GLU A 124 9.11 -5.87 -19.59
CA GLU A 124 10.36 -6.58 -19.90
C GLU A 124 10.95 -7.27 -18.66
N ILE A 125 10.98 -6.61 -17.50
CA ILE A 125 11.42 -7.22 -16.23
C ILE A 125 10.54 -8.42 -15.87
N GLN A 126 9.23 -8.33 -16.12
CA GLN A 126 8.26 -9.39 -15.80
C GLN A 126 8.54 -10.71 -16.52
N LYS A 127 9.31 -10.72 -17.61
CA LYS A 127 9.70 -11.96 -18.29
C LYS A 127 10.61 -12.85 -17.45
N THR A 128 11.30 -12.29 -16.46
CA THR A 128 12.29 -13.00 -15.62
C THR A 128 12.03 -12.88 -14.12
N HIS A 129 11.34 -11.83 -13.68
CA HIS A 129 11.09 -11.54 -12.27
C HIS A 129 9.62 -11.17 -12.04
N TYR A 130 9.13 -11.39 -10.84
CA TYR A 130 7.81 -10.88 -10.46
C TYR A 130 7.83 -9.34 -10.41
N VAL A 131 6.85 -8.70 -11.02
CA VAL A 131 6.64 -7.25 -10.97
C VAL A 131 5.21 -6.97 -10.56
N MET A 132 5.03 -6.03 -9.64
CA MET A 132 3.71 -5.54 -9.25
C MET A 132 3.76 -4.03 -9.05
N LEU A 133 2.76 -3.32 -9.54
CA LEU A 133 2.52 -1.91 -9.25
C LEU A 133 1.42 -1.77 -8.20
N GLU A 134 1.66 -0.92 -7.20
CA GLU A 134 0.67 -0.57 -6.19
C GLU A 134 0.38 0.93 -6.22
N TYR A 135 -0.86 1.29 -6.46
CA TYR A 135 -1.27 2.69 -6.54
C TYR A 135 -1.89 3.18 -5.24
N GLY A 136 -1.37 4.28 -4.71
CA GLY A 136 -2.06 5.03 -3.67
C GLY A 136 -3.26 5.75 -4.29
N VAL A 137 -4.41 5.12 -4.35
CA VAL A 137 -5.67 5.71 -4.82
C VAL A 137 -6.31 6.54 -3.72
N GLU A 138 -6.34 5.99 -2.52
CA GLU A 138 -6.81 6.51 -1.24
C GLU A 138 -8.33 6.64 -1.14
N SER A 139 -9.02 7.17 -2.15
CA SER A 139 -10.48 7.30 -2.24
C SER A 139 -10.96 7.19 -3.69
N VAL A 140 -12.22 6.82 -3.88
CA VAL A 140 -12.91 6.85 -5.18
C VAL A 140 -13.69 8.15 -5.40
N TYR A 141 -13.66 9.08 -4.45
CA TYR A 141 -14.43 10.32 -4.45
C TYR A 141 -13.52 11.53 -4.67
N ASP A 142 -13.73 12.26 -5.77
CA ASP A 142 -12.90 13.39 -6.17
C ASP A 142 -12.90 14.54 -5.16
N GLU A 143 -14.05 14.80 -4.53
CA GLU A 143 -14.15 15.83 -3.48
C GLU A 143 -13.30 15.47 -2.26
N THR A 144 -13.24 14.18 -1.88
CA THR A 144 -12.35 13.69 -0.83
C THR A 144 -10.90 13.83 -1.25
N LEU A 145 -10.54 13.39 -2.46
CA LEU A 145 -9.17 13.50 -3.00
C LEU A 145 -8.70 14.95 -3.03
N LYS A 146 -9.56 15.88 -3.45
CA LYS A 146 -9.29 17.32 -3.44
C LYS A 146 -9.09 17.84 -2.03
N ARG A 147 -9.99 17.49 -1.09
CA ARG A 147 -9.92 17.91 0.31
C ARG A 147 -8.61 17.49 0.99
N VAL A 148 -8.15 16.27 0.72
CA VAL A 148 -6.90 15.78 1.29
C VAL A 148 -5.65 16.17 0.48
N ASN A 149 -5.79 17.07 -0.48
CA ASN A 149 -4.70 17.53 -1.36
C ASN A 149 -3.99 16.37 -2.07
N ARG A 150 -4.75 15.42 -2.63
CA ARG A 150 -4.18 14.25 -3.32
C ARG A 150 -3.48 14.63 -4.62
N GLY A 151 -3.98 15.65 -5.33
CA GLY A 151 -3.39 16.21 -6.54
C GLY A 151 -3.66 15.41 -7.83
N HIS A 152 -4.53 14.40 -7.77
CA HIS A 152 -5.14 13.72 -8.91
C HIS A 152 -6.58 13.34 -8.55
N ASP A 153 -7.40 13.07 -9.56
CA ASP A 153 -8.77 12.57 -9.44
C ASP A 153 -8.83 11.03 -9.54
N PHE A 154 -10.00 10.48 -9.34
CA PHE A 154 -10.23 9.03 -9.45
C PHE A 154 -10.11 8.53 -10.89
N ALA A 155 -10.51 9.33 -11.88
CA ALA A 155 -10.39 8.97 -13.30
C ALA A 155 -8.92 8.73 -13.70
N THR A 156 -7.99 9.51 -13.15
CA THR A 156 -6.54 9.30 -13.31
C THR A 156 -6.11 7.95 -12.73
N ALA A 157 -6.62 7.59 -11.55
CA ALA A 157 -6.32 6.31 -10.92
C ALA A 157 -6.89 5.13 -11.74
N GLU A 158 -8.13 5.22 -12.17
CA GLU A 158 -8.78 4.22 -13.04
C GLU A 158 -7.99 4.01 -14.34
N LYS A 159 -7.60 5.10 -15.01
CA LYS A 159 -6.78 5.04 -16.23
C LYS A 159 -5.45 4.31 -15.99
N ALA A 160 -4.73 4.65 -14.93
CA ALA A 160 -3.44 4.02 -14.60
C ALA A 160 -3.60 2.52 -14.33
N ILE A 161 -4.63 2.12 -13.56
CA ILE A 161 -4.93 0.72 -13.26
C ILE A 161 -5.25 -0.07 -14.54
N ARG A 162 -6.12 0.46 -15.41
CA ARG A 162 -6.48 -0.20 -16.68
C ARG A 162 -5.28 -0.32 -17.61
N MET A 163 -4.51 0.74 -17.78
CA MET A 163 -3.31 0.74 -18.60
C MET A 163 -2.28 -0.28 -18.08
N THR A 164 -2.10 -0.39 -16.76
CA THR A 164 -1.20 -1.39 -16.15
C THR A 164 -1.67 -2.82 -16.43
N ALA A 165 -2.97 -3.07 -16.34
CA ALA A 165 -3.55 -4.38 -16.65
C ALA A 165 -3.43 -4.75 -18.14
N GLU A 166 -3.51 -3.78 -19.07
CA GLU A 166 -3.28 -3.99 -20.51
C GLU A 166 -1.86 -4.48 -20.80
N TYR A 167 -0.88 -4.07 -20.01
CA TYR A 167 0.50 -4.59 -20.06
C TYR A 167 0.67 -5.94 -19.34
N GLY A 168 -0.41 -6.52 -18.77
CA GLY A 168 -0.36 -7.79 -18.05
C GLY A 168 0.40 -7.72 -16.71
N ILE A 169 0.61 -6.52 -16.16
CA ILE A 169 1.31 -6.32 -14.90
C ILE A 169 0.29 -6.40 -13.76
N PRO A 170 0.49 -7.26 -12.74
CA PRO A 170 -0.31 -7.27 -11.52
C PRO A 170 -0.41 -5.88 -10.89
N CYS A 171 -1.62 -5.48 -10.54
CA CYS A 171 -1.90 -4.14 -10.04
C CYS A 171 -2.62 -4.20 -8.69
N GLY A 172 -2.09 -3.49 -7.71
CA GLY A 172 -2.69 -3.27 -6.40
C GLY A 172 -3.14 -1.83 -6.20
N ALA A 173 -4.06 -1.62 -5.26
CA ALA A 173 -4.51 -0.29 -4.87
C ALA A 173 -4.64 -0.15 -3.35
N HIS A 174 -4.26 1.03 -2.84
CA HIS A 174 -4.40 1.39 -1.43
C HIS A 174 -5.60 2.32 -1.25
N PHE A 175 -6.39 2.08 -0.20
CA PHE A 175 -7.55 2.89 0.18
C PHE A 175 -7.51 3.21 1.67
N ILE A 176 -7.98 4.41 2.02
CA ILE A 176 -8.07 4.87 3.40
C ILE A 176 -9.54 5.07 3.75
N PHE A 177 -10.04 4.34 4.73
CA PHE A 177 -11.41 4.49 5.25
C PHE A 177 -11.46 5.50 6.39
N GLY A 178 -12.48 6.36 6.37
CA GLY A 178 -12.67 7.42 7.35
C GLY A 178 -12.06 8.75 6.96
N LEU A 179 -11.68 8.94 5.68
CA LEU A 179 -11.26 10.25 5.18
C LEU A 179 -12.36 11.29 5.38
N PRO A 180 -12.00 12.54 5.75
CA PRO A 180 -12.99 13.56 6.06
C PRO A 180 -13.91 13.85 4.86
N GLY A 181 -15.22 13.85 5.11
CA GLY A 181 -16.26 14.04 4.11
C GLY A 181 -16.90 12.75 3.60
N GLU A 182 -16.32 11.58 3.89
CA GLU A 182 -16.90 10.30 3.52
C GLU A 182 -17.81 9.75 4.62
N THR A 183 -19.04 9.39 4.24
CA THR A 183 -19.96 8.65 5.11
C THR A 183 -19.71 7.15 5.02
N LYS A 184 -20.18 6.40 6.02
CA LYS A 184 -20.11 4.92 5.99
C LYS A 184 -20.75 4.33 4.73
N ALA A 185 -21.88 4.89 4.27
CA ALA A 185 -22.55 4.46 3.05
C ALA A 185 -21.65 4.68 1.82
N MET A 186 -21.07 5.87 1.66
CA MET A 186 -20.13 6.16 0.58
C MET A 186 -18.96 5.16 0.56
N MET A 187 -18.33 4.94 1.72
CA MET A 187 -17.20 4.00 1.82
C MET A 187 -17.62 2.58 1.42
N LEU A 188 -18.81 2.11 1.81
CA LEU A 188 -19.34 0.79 1.40
C LEU A 188 -19.63 0.72 -0.10
N ASP A 189 -20.18 1.79 -0.70
CA ASP A 189 -20.45 1.86 -2.14
C ASP A 189 -19.17 1.87 -2.99
N ALA A 190 -18.04 2.30 -2.41
CA ALA A 190 -16.74 2.19 -3.06
C ALA A 190 -16.35 0.75 -3.41
N ALA A 191 -16.85 -0.27 -2.69
CA ALA A 191 -16.59 -1.67 -3.00
C ALA A 191 -17.09 -2.05 -4.41
N ASP A 192 -18.25 -1.53 -4.82
CA ASP A 192 -18.81 -1.78 -6.15
C ASP A 192 -17.99 -1.09 -7.24
N ILE A 193 -17.47 0.11 -6.97
CA ILE A 193 -16.62 0.86 -7.89
C ILE A 193 -15.27 0.14 -8.07
N ILE A 194 -14.63 -0.22 -6.97
CA ILE A 194 -13.34 -0.93 -6.94
C ILE A 194 -13.46 -2.28 -7.64
N SER A 195 -14.56 -2.99 -7.46
CA SER A 195 -14.81 -4.29 -8.08
C SER A 195 -14.87 -4.26 -9.62
N ARG A 196 -15.07 -3.09 -10.23
CA ARG A 196 -15.04 -2.93 -11.70
C ARG A 196 -13.65 -2.71 -12.27
N LEU A 197 -12.66 -2.47 -11.41
CA LEU A 197 -11.29 -2.24 -11.82
C LEU A 197 -10.55 -3.58 -11.98
N PRO A 198 -9.61 -3.69 -12.93
CA PRO A 198 -8.79 -4.89 -13.12
C PRO A 198 -7.68 -5.00 -12.06
N LEU A 199 -8.05 -4.92 -10.79
CA LEU A 199 -7.14 -5.04 -9.66
C LEU A 199 -6.86 -6.50 -9.34
N THR A 200 -5.61 -6.79 -9.02
CA THR A 200 -5.16 -8.07 -8.47
C THR A 200 -5.27 -8.06 -6.94
N THR A 201 -4.88 -6.95 -6.32
CA THR A 201 -4.86 -6.84 -4.86
C THR A 201 -5.39 -5.49 -4.38
N VAL A 202 -5.79 -5.43 -3.10
CA VAL A 202 -6.10 -4.19 -2.39
C VAL A 202 -5.51 -4.19 -0.99
N LYS A 203 -5.16 -2.99 -0.50
CA LYS A 203 -4.76 -2.74 0.88
C LYS A 203 -5.67 -1.68 1.48
N PHE A 204 -6.26 -2.00 2.61
CA PHE A 204 -7.11 -1.07 3.35
C PHE A 204 -6.39 -0.53 4.57
N HIS A 205 -6.63 0.74 4.85
CA HIS A 205 -6.15 1.43 6.02
C HIS A 205 -7.33 2.18 6.65
N GLN A 206 -7.49 2.07 7.96
CA GLN A 206 -8.29 3.05 8.68
C GLN A 206 -7.55 4.38 8.71
N LEU A 207 -8.26 5.49 8.71
CA LEU A 207 -7.65 6.81 8.89
C LEU A 207 -6.91 6.88 10.23
N GLN A 208 -5.65 7.26 10.18
CA GLN A 208 -4.80 7.54 11.33
C GLN A 208 -4.26 8.97 11.23
N ILE A 209 -4.32 9.72 12.32
CA ILE A 209 -3.86 11.10 12.35
C ILE A 209 -2.39 11.15 12.79
N PHE A 210 -1.51 11.47 11.86
CA PHE A 210 -0.05 11.51 12.07
C PHE A 210 0.40 12.86 12.60
N LYS A 211 1.25 12.86 13.63
CA LYS A 211 1.90 14.07 14.16
C LYS A 211 2.62 14.83 13.04
N GLY A 212 2.57 16.15 13.09
CA GLY A 212 3.28 17.03 12.15
C GLY A 212 2.68 17.11 10.75
N THR A 213 1.47 16.60 10.54
CA THR A 213 0.74 16.72 9.27
C THR A 213 -0.28 17.86 9.32
N LYS A 214 -0.65 18.39 8.15
CA LYS A 214 -1.74 19.39 8.06
C LYS A 214 -3.06 18.84 8.62
N MET A 215 -3.30 17.54 8.45
CA MET A 215 -4.48 16.88 8.99
C MET A 215 -4.50 16.88 10.53
N THR A 216 -3.34 16.83 11.20
CA THR A 216 -3.25 17.01 12.66
C THR A 216 -3.72 18.37 13.11
N GLU A 217 -3.38 19.44 12.36
CA GLU A 217 -3.80 20.80 12.66
C GLU A 217 -5.31 20.94 12.51
N GLU A 218 -5.87 20.43 11.42
CA GLU A 218 -7.31 20.39 11.18
C GLU A 218 -8.05 19.57 12.24
N TYR A 219 -7.55 18.38 12.58
CA TYR A 219 -8.15 17.52 13.61
C TYR A 219 -8.18 18.17 15.00
N ARG A 220 -7.15 18.94 15.35
CA ARG A 220 -7.13 19.67 16.63
C ARG A 220 -8.12 20.81 16.68
N GLN A 221 -8.35 21.47 15.55
CA GLN A 221 -9.22 22.63 15.45
C GLN A 221 -10.69 22.23 15.27
N TYR A 222 -10.94 21.14 14.52
CA TYR A 222 -12.27 20.70 14.13
C TYR A 222 -12.37 19.16 14.23
N PRO A 223 -12.29 18.57 15.44
CA PRO A 223 -12.32 17.12 15.61
C PRO A 223 -13.62 16.49 15.11
N GLU A 224 -14.73 17.24 15.10
CA GLU A 224 -16.03 16.83 14.60
C GLU A 224 -16.08 16.59 13.07
N HIS A 225 -15.07 17.05 12.32
CA HIS A 225 -14.95 16.76 10.89
C HIS A 225 -14.44 15.35 10.59
N PHE A 226 -14.01 14.62 11.61
CA PHE A 226 -13.34 13.34 11.49
C PHE A 226 -14.12 12.25 12.19
N HIS A 227 -14.44 11.19 11.46
CA HIS A 227 -14.92 9.95 12.04
C HIS A 227 -13.77 8.95 12.12
N LEU A 228 -13.16 8.84 13.30
CA LEU A 228 -12.13 7.83 13.55
C LEU A 228 -12.83 6.58 14.07
N PHE A 229 -12.79 5.51 13.30
CA PHE A 229 -13.37 4.23 13.71
C PHE A 229 -12.82 3.73 15.04
N ASP A 230 -13.67 3.28 15.94
CA ASP A 230 -13.24 2.35 16.96
C ASP A 230 -12.98 0.95 16.36
N LEU A 231 -12.37 0.06 17.14
CA LEU A 231 -11.96 -1.24 16.62
C LEU A 231 -13.12 -2.12 16.20
N GLU A 232 -14.16 -2.22 17.01
CA GLU A 232 -15.30 -3.11 16.73
C GLU A 232 -16.14 -2.58 15.57
N GLU A 233 -16.33 -1.26 15.52
CA GLU A 233 -16.96 -0.59 14.39
C GLU A 233 -16.21 -0.83 13.08
N TYR A 234 -14.87 -0.73 13.11
CA TYR A 234 -14.05 -0.99 11.93
C TYR A 234 -14.10 -2.45 11.49
N ILE A 235 -14.06 -3.38 12.43
CA ILE A 235 -14.17 -4.81 12.11
C ILE A 235 -15.48 -5.09 11.38
N ASP A 236 -16.60 -4.61 11.91
CA ASP A 236 -17.90 -4.81 11.27
C ASP A 236 -17.97 -4.10 9.90
N PHE A 237 -17.46 -2.89 9.81
CA PHE A 237 -17.40 -2.13 8.56
C PHE A 237 -16.57 -2.84 7.48
N VAL A 238 -15.35 -3.28 7.80
CA VAL A 238 -14.45 -3.88 6.80
C VAL A 238 -14.93 -5.25 6.33
N ILE A 239 -15.69 -5.97 7.17
CA ILE A 239 -16.38 -7.21 6.79
C ILE A 239 -17.53 -6.90 5.83
N ASP A 240 -18.40 -5.92 6.15
CA ASP A 240 -19.46 -5.46 5.26
C ASP A 240 -18.92 -5.01 3.90
N PHE A 241 -17.75 -4.36 3.89
CA PHE A 241 -17.04 -3.99 2.67
C PHE A 241 -16.55 -5.21 1.90
N ALA A 242 -15.90 -6.16 2.58
CA ALA A 242 -15.37 -7.37 1.96
C ALA A 242 -16.49 -8.24 1.36
N GLU A 243 -17.66 -8.31 1.99
CA GLU A 243 -18.83 -9.02 1.44
C GLU A 243 -19.25 -8.47 0.07
N ARG A 244 -19.10 -7.17 -0.18
CA ARG A 244 -19.45 -6.51 -1.45
C ARG A 244 -18.32 -6.55 -2.48
N LEU A 245 -17.08 -6.73 -2.04
CA LEU A 245 -15.92 -6.72 -2.92
C LEU A 245 -15.88 -7.97 -3.80
N ARG A 246 -15.51 -7.81 -5.07
CA ARG A 246 -15.31 -8.92 -6.01
C ARG A 246 -14.36 -9.99 -5.41
N PRO A 247 -14.74 -11.28 -5.41
CA PRO A 247 -14.04 -12.31 -4.62
C PRO A 247 -12.65 -12.68 -5.14
N ASP A 248 -12.30 -12.34 -6.37
CA ASP A 248 -10.98 -12.60 -6.97
C ASP A 248 -9.94 -11.50 -6.71
N ILE A 249 -10.33 -10.38 -6.10
CA ILE A 249 -9.40 -9.35 -5.64
C ILE A 249 -8.82 -9.79 -4.28
N VAL A 250 -7.50 -9.98 -4.20
CA VAL A 250 -6.85 -10.38 -2.95
C VAL A 250 -6.78 -9.19 -1.99
N ILE A 251 -7.32 -9.33 -0.79
CA ILE A 251 -7.13 -8.34 0.27
C ILE A 251 -5.83 -8.65 0.99
N GLU A 252 -4.75 -7.93 0.66
CA GLU A 252 -3.44 -8.11 1.28
C GLU A 252 -3.37 -7.56 2.71
N ARG A 253 -4.19 -6.56 3.01
CA ARG A 253 -4.23 -5.91 4.32
C ARG A 253 -5.59 -5.30 4.59
N PHE A 254 -6.15 -5.62 5.74
CA PHE A 254 -7.42 -5.05 6.21
C PHE A 254 -7.26 -3.75 6.99
N ALA A 255 -6.12 -3.53 7.64
CA ALA A 255 -5.89 -2.36 8.51
C ALA A 255 -4.43 -1.93 8.52
N GLY A 256 -4.17 -0.64 8.67
CA GLY A 256 -2.82 -0.09 8.85
C GLY A 256 -2.28 -0.29 10.26
N GLU A 257 -1.00 -0.61 10.38
CA GLU A 257 -0.27 -0.63 11.66
C GLU A 257 0.87 0.39 11.61
N VAL A 258 0.88 1.32 12.56
CA VAL A 258 1.93 2.34 12.69
C VAL A 258 2.35 2.46 14.15
N PRO A 259 3.64 2.65 14.44
CA PRO A 259 4.08 2.84 15.82
C PRO A 259 3.37 4.03 16.48
N PRO A 260 2.82 3.86 17.70
CA PRO A 260 2.02 4.89 18.39
C PRO A 260 2.71 6.25 18.55
N ARG A 261 4.05 6.27 18.60
CA ARG A 261 4.81 7.51 18.72
C ARG A 261 4.57 8.51 17.59
N TYR A 262 4.11 8.06 16.43
CA TYR A 262 3.81 8.90 15.27
C TYR A 262 2.36 9.42 15.24
N LEU A 263 1.48 8.86 16.07
CA LEU A 263 0.05 9.16 16.05
C LEU A 263 -0.33 10.25 17.07
N VAL A 264 -1.34 11.04 16.72
CA VAL A 264 -1.99 11.99 17.64
C VAL A 264 -3.04 11.26 18.47
N SER A 265 -3.77 10.32 17.85
CA SER A 265 -4.76 9.46 18.51
C SER A 265 -4.38 8.01 18.30
N GLU A 266 -4.70 7.18 19.28
CA GLU A 266 -4.49 5.73 19.23
C GLU A 266 -5.85 5.03 19.30
N PRO A 267 -6.63 4.99 18.21
CA PRO A 267 -8.00 4.47 18.27
C PRO A 267 -8.07 3.01 18.73
N TRP A 268 -7.00 2.23 18.51
CA TRP A 268 -6.99 0.78 18.81
C TRP A 268 -5.87 0.34 19.74
N MET A 269 -5.36 1.24 20.52
CA MET A 269 -4.37 1.06 21.59
C MET A 269 -3.53 -0.23 21.52
N LYS A 270 -2.34 -0.16 20.93
CA LYS A 270 -1.29 -1.19 21.02
C LYS A 270 -1.60 -2.54 20.35
N LEU A 271 -2.73 -2.71 19.68
CA LEU A 271 -2.97 -3.93 18.93
C LEU A 271 -2.09 -3.99 17.71
N ARG A 272 -1.45 -5.14 17.50
CA ARG A 272 -0.71 -5.42 16.26
C ARG A 272 -1.67 -5.91 15.18
N TYR A 273 -1.23 -5.80 13.94
CA TYR A 273 -2.06 -6.21 12.79
C TYR A 273 -2.54 -7.67 12.89
N ASP A 274 -1.68 -8.59 13.33
CA ASP A 274 -2.05 -10.00 13.51
C ASP A 274 -3.20 -10.20 14.48
N GLN A 275 -3.29 -9.36 15.52
CA GLN A 275 -4.38 -9.40 16.51
C GLN A 275 -5.68 -8.81 15.95
N VAL A 276 -5.58 -7.78 15.12
CA VAL A 276 -6.75 -7.20 14.41
C VAL A 276 -7.28 -8.20 13.39
N LEU A 277 -6.40 -8.82 12.60
CA LEU A 277 -6.76 -9.83 11.60
C LEU A 277 -7.48 -11.01 12.24
N ALA A 278 -6.95 -11.56 13.35
CA ALA A 278 -7.58 -12.66 14.07
C ALA A 278 -9.01 -12.32 14.55
N ARG A 279 -9.28 -11.05 14.94
CA ARG A 279 -10.63 -10.61 15.32
C ARG A 279 -11.56 -10.47 14.11
N ILE A 280 -11.05 -9.99 12.98
CA ILE A 280 -11.81 -9.94 11.72
C ILE A 280 -12.21 -11.36 11.29
N GLU A 281 -11.25 -12.29 11.26
CA GLU A 281 -11.48 -13.69 10.88
C GLU A 281 -12.54 -14.32 11.80
N LYS A 282 -12.38 -14.18 13.12
CA LYS A 282 -13.36 -14.68 14.10
C LYS A 282 -14.76 -14.09 13.88
N ARG A 283 -14.86 -12.77 13.65
CA ARG A 283 -16.13 -12.11 13.40
C ARG A 283 -16.77 -12.58 12.08
N MET A 284 -15.96 -12.85 11.04
CA MET A 284 -16.45 -13.44 9.79
C MET A 284 -17.00 -14.85 10.01
N GLU A 285 -16.34 -15.67 10.84
CA GLU A 285 -16.86 -17.00 11.25
C GLU A 285 -18.17 -16.87 12.02
N GLU A 286 -18.26 -15.99 13.02
CA GLU A 286 -19.47 -15.74 13.81
C GLU A 286 -20.65 -15.26 12.95
N ARG A 287 -20.39 -14.50 11.88
CA ARG A 287 -21.38 -13.99 10.91
C ARG A 287 -21.69 -14.99 9.80
N ASP A 288 -21.03 -16.15 9.75
CA ASP A 288 -21.07 -17.10 8.64
C ASP A 288 -20.92 -16.39 7.28
N THR A 289 -19.85 -15.61 7.13
CA THR A 289 -19.65 -14.75 5.96
C THR A 289 -18.26 -14.86 5.36
N TRP A 290 -18.12 -14.39 4.11
CA TRP A 290 -16.87 -14.40 3.35
C TRP A 290 -16.82 -13.26 2.33
N GLN A 291 -15.65 -12.99 1.81
CA GLN A 291 -15.46 -12.02 0.75
C GLN A 291 -16.33 -12.36 -0.47
N GLY A 292 -17.07 -11.38 -0.95
CA GLY A 292 -17.92 -11.53 -2.14
C GLY A 292 -19.29 -12.16 -1.89
N LYS A 293 -19.68 -12.49 -0.64
CA LYS A 293 -21.00 -13.03 -0.32
C LYS A 293 -22.16 -12.17 -0.82
N ALA A 294 -21.99 -10.84 -0.78
CA ALA A 294 -22.97 -9.86 -1.25
C ALA A 294 -22.58 -9.22 -2.60
N TYR A 295 -21.50 -9.67 -3.23
CA TYR A 295 -21.05 -9.13 -4.51
C TYR A 295 -22.07 -9.39 -5.61
N LYS A 296 -22.52 -8.30 -6.26
CA LYS A 296 -23.39 -8.37 -7.43
C LYS A 296 -22.56 -8.17 -8.69
N LYS A 297 -22.38 -9.25 -9.46
CA LYS A 297 -21.73 -9.15 -10.75
C LYS A 297 -22.53 -8.14 -11.61
N ALA A 298 -21.89 -7.06 -12.03
CA ALA A 298 -22.53 -6.14 -12.97
C ALA A 298 -22.87 -6.94 -14.23
N HIS A 299 -24.14 -6.96 -14.62
CA HIS A 299 -24.52 -7.49 -15.93
C HIS A 299 -23.84 -6.61 -16.99
N PRO A 300 -23.13 -7.17 -17.96
CA PRO A 300 -22.70 -6.40 -19.11
C PRO A 300 -23.96 -5.91 -19.83
N ASN A 301 -24.12 -4.57 -19.91
CA ASN A 301 -25.10 -3.94 -20.80
C ASN A 301 -24.71 -4.17 -22.24
#